data_da39ad0256569d49337e57c87ec00659
#
_entry.id   da39ad0256569d49337e57c87ec00659
#
_cell.length_a   1.000
_cell.length_b   1.000
_cell.length_c   1.000
_cell.angle_alpha   90.00
_cell.angle_beta   90.00
_cell.angle_gamma   90.00
#
_symmetry.space_group_name_H-M   'P 1'
#
loop_
_entity.id
_entity.type
_entity.pdbx_description
1 polymer ?
#
loop_
_entity_poly.entity_id
_entity_poly.type
_entity_poly.pdbx_seq_one_letter_code
_entity_poly.pdbx_strand_id
1 'polypeptide(L)'
;MNYISWIIFLGLALLLSGQAEAVATWSADKRFKDNGNKTITDTKTGLMWMKEDSYLHSGHWVNWFESIQFIKEINKEGFANQYDWQLPTVKQLTTLYEMSKTNSKVLGKGMNIHIDSIFSKEGSASLWSIEENGNYNAFGVVFNTGKRFNKSKKSTFRKAVRAVRHLN
;
A
#
# COMPACT_ATOMS: atom_id res chain seq x y z
N MET A 1 53.43 -53.23 -4.30
CA MET A 1 52.13 -52.87 -3.70
C MET A 1 51.94 -51.37 -3.92
N ASN A 2 51.20 -50.98 -4.93
CA ASN A 2 50.99 -49.59 -5.32
C ASN A 2 49.65 -49.12 -4.75
N TYR A 3 49.68 -48.13 -3.84
CA TYR A 3 48.49 -47.49 -3.33
C TYR A 3 48.15 -46.30 -4.25
N ILE A 4 47.05 -46.43 -4.99
CA ILE A 4 46.45 -45.33 -5.78
C ILE A 4 45.57 -44.51 -4.82
N SER A 5 46.00 -43.27 -4.56
CA SER A 5 45.28 -42.30 -3.75
C SER A 5 44.23 -41.60 -4.62
N TRP A 6 42.94 -41.80 -4.32
CA TRP A 6 41.82 -41.09 -4.99
C TRP A 6 41.60 -39.76 -4.27
N ILE A 7 41.97 -38.68 -4.94
CA ILE A 7 41.63 -37.32 -4.49
C ILE A 7 40.23 -37.01 -5.02
N ILE A 8 39.25 -36.96 -4.10
CA ILE A 8 37.87 -36.49 -4.42
C ILE A 8 37.89 -34.96 -4.38
N PHE A 9 37.80 -34.33 -5.56
CA PHE A 9 37.51 -32.90 -5.67
C PHE A 9 36.04 -32.66 -5.41
N LEU A 10 35.70 -32.14 -4.22
CA LEU A 10 34.35 -31.63 -3.92
C LEU A 10 34.23 -30.25 -4.54
N GLY A 11 33.64 -30.14 -5.74
CA GLY A 11 33.29 -28.88 -6.37
C GLY A 11 32.16 -28.18 -5.60
N LEU A 12 32.49 -27.12 -4.88
CA LEU A 12 31.50 -26.25 -4.25
C LEU A 12 30.83 -25.38 -5.33
N ALA A 13 29.66 -25.80 -5.82
CA ALA A 13 28.86 -24.99 -6.73
C ALA A 13 28.21 -23.85 -5.92
N LEU A 14 28.74 -22.66 -6.03
CA LEU A 14 28.13 -21.41 -5.56
C LEU A 14 26.89 -21.13 -6.42
N LEU A 15 25.72 -21.45 -5.90
CA LEU A 15 24.44 -21.00 -6.45
C LEU A 15 24.33 -19.47 -6.19
N LEU A 16 24.75 -18.68 -7.15
CA LEU A 16 24.40 -17.26 -7.23
C LEU A 16 22.90 -17.18 -7.48
N SER A 17 22.11 -17.06 -6.42
CA SER A 17 20.71 -16.66 -6.52
C SER A 17 20.67 -15.20 -6.98
N GLY A 18 20.64 -14.99 -8.30
CA GLY A 18 20.35 -13.70 -8.88
C GLY A 18 18.95 -13.29 -8.46
N GLN A 19 18.84 -12.40 -7.49
CA GLN A 19 17.58 -11.69 -7.23
C GLN A 19 17.34 -10.83 -8.47
N ALA A 20 16.36 -11.22 -9.28
CA ALA A 20 15.90 -10.37 -10.37
C ALA A 20 15.36 -9.08 -9.72
N GLU A 21 16.08 -7.98 -9.89
CA GLU A 21 15.58 -6.66 -9.50
C GLU A 21 14.27 -6.44 -10.26
N ALA A 22 13.19 -6.25 -9.52
CA ALA A 22 11.89 -5.97 -10.11
C ALA A 22 12.00 -4.66 -10.89
N VAL A 23 11.83 -4.73 -12.21
CA VAL A 23 11.87 -3.55 -13.08
C VAL A 23 10.80 -2.57 -12.62
N ALA A 24 11.22 -1.37 -12.22
CA ALA A 24 10.31 -0.32 -11.79
C ALA A 24 9.33 0.02 -12.92
N THR A 25 8.05 -0.15 -12.69
CA THR A 25 7.00 0.22 -13.63
C THR A 25 6.43 1.59 -13.30
N TRP A 26 5.89 2.30 -14.30
CA TRP A 26 5.34 3.63 -14.15
C TRP A 26 3.88 3.68 -14.55
N SER A 27 3.10 4.59 -13.90
CA SER A 27 1.79 4.96 -14.43
C SER A 27 1.92 5.59 -15.83
N ALA A 28 0.83 5.55 -16.62
CA ALA A 28 0.85 6.05 -18.00
C ALA A 28 1.26 7.53 -18.09
N ASP A 29 0.87 8.34 -17.11
CA ASP A 29 1.22 9.76 -16.99
C ASP A 29 2.57 10.04 -16.31
N LYS A 30 3.35 8.99 -15.97
CA LYS A 30 4.64 9.08 -15.28
C LYS A 30 4.60 9.72 -13.88
N ARG A 31 3.41 9.91 -13.30
CA ARG A 31 3.27 10.44 -11.95
C ARG A 31 3.68 9.43 -10.89
N PHE A 32 3.23 8.19 -11.03
CA PHE A 32 3.46 7.14 -10.04
C PHE A 32 4.50 6.14 -10.53
N LYS A 33 5.42 5.77 -9.64
CA LYS A 33 6.43 4.73 -9.85
C LYS A 33 6.18 3.57 -8.90
N ASP A 34 5.97 2.36 -9.43
CA ASP A 34 5.99 1.13 -8.64
C ASP A 34 7.43 0.77 -8.30
N ASN A 35 7.75 0.70 -7.03
CA ASN A 35 9.10 0.42 -6.55
C ASN A 35 9.43 -1.09 -6.51
N GLY A 36 8.46 -1.97 -6.85
CA GLY A 36 8.65 -3.42 -6.86
C GLY A 36 8.64 -4.08 -5.46
N ASN A 37 8.56 -3.30 -4.39
CA ASN A 37 8.57 -3.74 -2.98
C ASN A 37 7.24 -3.47 -2.27
N LYS A 38 6.12 -3.52 -3.00
CA LYS A 38 4.75 -3.20 -2.52
C LYS A 38 4.54 -1.73 -2.15
N THR A 39 5.37 -0.82 -2.66
CA THR A 39 5.19 0.62 -2.49
C THR A 39 5.13 1.36 -3.81
N ILE A 40 4.46 2.51 -3.80
CA ILE A 40 4.31 3.41 -4.94
C ILE A 40 4.86 4.78 -4.55
N THR A 41 5.78 5.31 -5.35
CA THR A 41 6.26 6.70 -5.22
C THR A 41 5.36 7.62 -6.05
N ASP A 42 4.78 8.64 -5.43
CA ASP A 42 4.09 9.76 -6.10
C ASP A 42 5.07 10.92 -6.29
N THR A 43 5.59 11.06 -7.50
CA THR A 43 6.60 12.09 -7.82
C THR A 43 6.04 13.52 -7.79
N LYS A 44 4.71 13.66 -7.92
CA LYS A 44 4.03 14.97 -7.88
C LYS A 44 3.95 15.53 -6.47
N THR A 45 3.81 14.66 -5.46
CA THR A 45 3.60 15.08 -4.07
C THR A 45 4.78 14.82 -3.15
N GLY A 46 5.79 14.08 -3.60
CA GLY A 46 6.90 13.63 -2.76
C GLY A 46 6.48 12.62 -1.68
N LEU A 47 5.41 11.88 -1.94
CA LEU A 47 4.88 10.87 -1.03
C LEU A 47 5.18 9.45 -1.53
N MET A 48 5.39 8.55 -0.59
CA MET A 48 5.40 7.11 -0.85
C MET A 48 4.15 6.49 -0.20
N TRP A 49 3.46 5.64 -0.94
CA TRP A 49 2.23 4.97 -0.56
C TRP A 49 2.41 3.47 -0.50
N MET A 50 1.72 2.79 0.39
CA MET A 50 1.51 1.35 0.22
C MET A 50 0.74 1.10 -1.09
N LYS A 51 1.18 0.13 -1.89
CA LYS A 51 0.50 -0.29 -3.13
C LYS A 51 -0.86 -0.90 -2.83
N GLU A 52 -0.96 -1.66 -1.76
CA GLU A 52 -2.18 -2.23 -1.18
C GLU A 52 -2.74 -1.32 -0.08
N ASP A 53 -4.04 -1.38 0.18
CA ASP A 53 -4.61 -0.88 1.43
C ASP A 53 -4.66 -1.99 2.49
N SER A 54 -5.05 -1.66 3.72
CA SER A 54 -5.11 -2.63 4.82
C SER A 54 -6.08 -3.78 4.55
N TYR A 55 -7.15 -3.58 3.76
CA TYR A 55 -8.08 -4.66 3.40
C TYR A 55 -7.40 -5.70 2.52
N LEU A 56 -6.68 -5.28 1.49
CA LEU A 56 -5.93 -6.20 0.62
C LEU A 56 -4.78 -6.89 1.35
N HIS A 57 -4.17 -6.17 2.30
CA HIS A 57 -3.04 -6.68 3.08
C HIS A 57 -3.45 -7.73 4.12
N SER A 58 -4.58 -7.53 4.81
CA SER A 58 -5.00 -8.34 5.97
C SER A 58 -6.29 -9.15 5.77
N GLY A 59 -7.03 -8.91 4.67
CA GLY A 59 -8.27 -9.62 4.33
C GLY A 59 -9.52 -9.12 5.08
N HIS A 60 -9.44 -8.07 5.90
CA HIS A 60 -10.59 -7.55 6.64
C HIS A 60 -10.69 -6.03 6.64
N TRP A 61 -11.93 -5.53 6.79
CA TRP A 61 -12.22 -4.12 6.94
C TRP A 61 -11.82 -3.65 8.33
N VAL A 62 -11.32 -2.40 8.42
CA VAL A 62 -10.83 -1.83 9.68
C VAL A 62 -11.62 -0.58 10.06
N ASN A 63 -11.84 -0.38 11.35
CA ASN A 63 -12.29 0.87 11.92
C ASN A 63 -11.10 1.86 12.08
N TRP A 64 -11.38 3.07 12.56
CA TRP A 64 -10.34 4.09 12.67
C TRP A 64 -9.24 3.74 13.69
N PHE A 65 -9.59 3.12 14.81
CA PHE A 65 -8.61 2.68 15.82
C PHE A 65 -7.75 1.53 15.32
N GLU A 66 -8.36 0.58 14.63
CA GLU A 66 -7.65 -0.53 13.98
C GLU A 66 -6.73 -0.02 12.86
N SER A 67 -7.10 1.09 12.17
CA SER A 67 -6.22 1.74 11.20
C SER A 67 -4.95 2.30 11.84
N ILE A 68 -5.04 2.89 13.03
CA ILE A 68 -3.87 3.35 13.80
C ILE A 68 -3.01 2.15 14.22
N GLN A 69 -3.65 1.07 14.67
CA GLN A 69 -2.94 -0.14 15.07
C GLN A 69 -2.21 -0.77 13.88
N PHE A 70 -2.85 -0.86 12.72
CA PHE A 70 -2.23 -1.32 11.47
C PHE A 70 -0.95 -0.53 11.13
N ILE A 71 -0.98 0.80 11.24
CA ILE A 71 0.20 1.64 11.01
C ILE A 71 1.33 1.32 12.00
N LYS A 72 1.01 1.09 13.27
CA LYS A 72 2.02 0.70 14.28
C LYS A 72 2.64 -0.66 13.95
N GLU A 73 1.84 -1.62 13.48
CA GLU A 73 2.29 -2.97 13.14
C GLU A 73 3.24 -2.94 11.94
N ILE A 74 2.89 -2.30 10.83
CA ILE A 74 3.76 -2.20 9.66
C ILE A 74 5.06 -1.44 9.94
N ASN A 75 5.04 -0.46 10.85
CA ASN A 75 6.26 0.21 11.30
C ASN A 75 7.13 -0.70 12.17
N LYS A 76 6.53 -1.48 13.07
CA LYS A 76 7.26 -2.47 13.90
C LYS A 76 7.92 -3.54 13.05
N GLU A 77 7.26 -3.98 11.98
CA GLU A 77 7.76 -4.98 11.04
C GLU A 77 8.78 -4.41 10.04
N GLY A 78 8.90 -3.10 9.93
CA GLY A 78 9.77 -2.44 8.95
C GLY A 78 9.30 -2.66 7.52
N PHE A 79 7.99 -2.48 7.26
CA PHE A 79 7.40 -2.70 5.94
C PHE A 79 8.16 -1.94 4.84
N ALA A 80 8.60 -2.66 3.81
CA ALA A 80 9.44 -2.16 2.72
C ALA A 80 10.74 -1.48 3.20
N ASN A 81 11.31 -1.94 4.32
CA ASN A 81 12.48 -1.35 5.00
C ASN A 81 12.27 0.11 5.44
N GLN A 82 11.01 0.47 5.77
CA GLN A 82 10.64 1.79 6.29
C GLN A 82 9.91 1.65 7.63
N TYR A 83 10.09 2.65 8.51
CA TYR A 83 9.61 2.62 9.90
C TYR A 83 8.81 3.87 10.28
N ASP A 84 8.48 4.72 9.30
CA ASP A 84 7.86 6.04 9.46
C ASP A 84 6.52 6.19 8.70
N TRP A 85 5.86 5.06 8.48
CA TRP A 85 4.51 5.03 7.90
C TRP A 85 3.50 5.74 8.79
N GLN A 86 2.56 6.45 8.16
CA GLN A 86 1.56 7.27 8.84
C GLN A 86 0.15 7.02 8.26
N LEU A 87 -0.88 7.32 9.07
CA LEU A 87 -2.21 7.54 8.52
C LEU A 87 -2.17 8.78 7.62
N PRO A 88 -2.74 8.70 6.40
CA PRO A 88 -2.80 9.85 5.51
C PRO A 88 -3.75 10.93 6.06
N THR A 89 -3.50 12.17 5.67
CA THR A 89 -4.47 13.26 5.81
C THR A 89 -5.55 13.17 4.72
N VAL A 90 -6.72 13.82 4.94
CA VAL A 90 -7.74 13.98 3.89
C VAL A 90 -7.13 14.63 2.64
N LYS A 91 -6.29 15.65 2.83
CA LYS A 91 -5.60 16.34 1.73
C LYS A 91 -4.73 15.37 0.92
N GLN A 92 -3.93 14.54 1.59
CA GLN A 92 -3.10 13.52 0.92
C GLN A 92 -3.96 12.50 0.17
N LEU A 93 -4.99 11.94 0.80
CA LEU A 93 -5.90 10.99 0.13
C LEU A 93 -6.57 11.60 -1.11
N THR A 94 -7.00 12.85 -1.02
CA THR A 94 -7.65 13.54 -2.14
C THR A 94 -6.71 13.67 -3.34
N THR A 95 -5.38 13.72 -3.14
CA THR A 95 -4.43 13.74 -4.27
C THR A 95 -4.42 12.44 -5.08
N LEU A 96 -4.84 11.33 -4.50
CA LEU A 96 -4.93 10.04 -5.20
C LEU A 96 -6.20 9.89 -6.03
N TYR A 97 -7.25 10.70 -5.76
CA TYR A 97 -8.50 10.64 -6.49
C TYR A 97 -8.36 11.31 -7.86
N GLU A 98 -8.63 10.56 -8.91
CA GLU A 98 -8.63 11.06 -10.29
C GLU A 98 -9.84 10.49 -11.04
N MET A 99 -10.86 11.32 -11.27
CA MET A 99 -12.15 10.93 -11.86
C MET A 99 -12.00 10.26 -13.24
N SER A 100 -10.99 10.64 -14.00
CA SER A 100 -10.67 10.06 -15.32
C SER A 100 -10.03 8.67 -15.24
N LYS A 101 -9.55 8.24 -14.06
CA LYS A 101 -8.92 6.94 -13.86
C LYS A 101 -9.90 5.95 -13.24
N THR A 102 -9.76 4.69 -13.61
CA THR A 102 -10.51 3.59 -12.99
C THR A 102 -9.55 2.45 -12.70
N ASN A 103 -9.38 2.15 -11.41
CA ASN A 103 -8.58 1.02 -10.96
C ASN A 103 -9.38 -0.29 -11.01
N SER A 104 -10.55 -0.27 -10.36
CA SER A 104 -11.44 -1.43 -10.22
C SER A 104 -12.85 -0.97 -9.86
N LYS A 105 -13.77 -1.92 -9.71
CA LYS A 105 -15.12 -1.65 -9.18
C LYS A 105 -15.18 -1.86 -7.69
N VAL A 106 -16.04 -1.10 -7.02
CA VAL A 106 -16.36 -1.31 -5.61
C VAL A 106 -16.98 -2.69 -5.44
N LEU A 107 -16.43 -3.50 -4.54
CA LEU A 107 -16.87 -4.87 -4.28
C LEU A 107 -18.40 -4.97 -4.09
N GLY A 108 -19.04 -5.81 -4.91
CA GLY A 108 -20.48 -6.01 -4.91
C GLY A 108 -21.32 -4.80 -5.35
N LYS A 109 -20.71 -3.81 -6.03
CA LYS A 109 -21.40 -2.63 -6.60
C LYS A 109 -20.79 -2.28 -7.95
N GLY A 110 -21.61 -1.71 -8.84
CA GLY A 110 -21.19 -1.29 -10.19
C GLY A 110 -20.33 0.00 -10.23
N MET A 111 -20.04 0.62 -9.07
CA MET A 111 -19.33 1.90 -8.99
C MET A 111 -17.83 1.73 -9.14
N ASN A 112 -17.18 2.64 -9.85
CA ASN A 112 -15.74 2.63 -10.04
C ASN A 112 -15.00 3.17 -8.81
N ILE A 113 -13.78 2.66 -8.60
CA ILE A 113 -12.78 3.24 -7.71
C ILE A 113 -11.83 4.08 -8.58
N HIS A 114 -11.86 5.40 -8.38
CA HIS A 114 -11.12 6.38 -9.17
C HIS A 114 -9.75 6.67 -8.59
N ILE A 115 -8.84 5.71 -8.77
CA ILE A 115 -7.41 5.81 -8.45
C ILE A 115 -6.62 5.21 -9.61
N ASP A 116 -5.34 5.54 -9.73
CA ASP A 116 -4.49 5.00 -10.80
C ASP A 116 -4.39 3.46 -10.73
N SER A 117 -4.36 2.83 -11.91
CA SER A 117 -4.30 1.37 -12.05
C SER A 117 -2.98 0.75 -11.59
N ILE A 118 -1.96 1.55 -11.29
CA ILE A 118 -0.68 1.09 -10.73
C ILE A 118 -0.84 0.58 -9.28
N PHE A 119 -1.86 1.08 -8.55
CA PHE A 119 -2.23 0.55 -7.25
C PHE A 119 -2.92 -0.80 -7.38
N SER A 120 -2.84 -1.65 -6.35
CA SER A 120 -3.51 -2.95 -6.35
C SER A 120 -5.01 -2.82 -6.51
N LYS A 121 -5.59 -3.70 -7.33
CA LYS A 121 -7.02 -3.72 -7.66
C LYS A 121 -7.87 -4.24 -6.50
N GLU A 122 -9.16 -3.92 -6.52
CA GLU A 122 -10.17 -4.48 -5.59
C GLU A 122 -9.99 -4.08 -4.12
N GLY A 123 -9.25 -3.03 -3.86
CA GLY A 123 -9.13 -2.45 -2.54
C GLY A 123 -10.41 -1.73 -2.07
N SER A 124 -10.31 -1.11 -0.91
CA SER A 124 -11.41 -0.33 -0.35
C SER A 124 -11.68 0.95 -1.14
N ALA A 125 -12.97 1.21 -1.38
CA ALA A 125 -13.39 2.51 -1.90
C ALA A 125 -13.40 3.62 -0.84
N SER A 126 -13.24 3.31 0.44
CA SER A 126 -13.31 4.28 1.53
C SER A 126 -12.08 4.14 2.44
N LEU A 127 -11.22 5.15 2.43
CA LEU A 127 -9.98 5.14 3.20
C LEU A 127 -10.06 6.16 4.34
N TRP A 128 -9.68 5.71 5.55
CA TRP A 128 -9.56 6.55 6.73
C TRP A 128 -8.40 7.52 6.61
N SER A 129 -8.58 8.70 7.21
CA SER A 129 -7.53 9.70 7.42
C SER A 129 -7.20 9.84 8.91
N ILE A 130 -6.13 10.58 9.22
CA ILE A 130 -5.73 10.89 10.59
C ILE A 130 -6.68 11.88 11.28
N GLU A 131 -7.42 12.70 10.51
CA GLU A 131 -8.23 13.78 11.06
C GLU A 131 -9.46 13.24 11.77
N GLU A 132 -9.65 13.73 12.97
CA GLU A 132 -10.77 13.45 13.85
C GLU A 132 -11.85 14.53 13.74
N ASN A 133 -13.09 14.16 14.06
CA ASN A 133 -14.20 15.09 14.28
C ASN A 133 -14.81 14.82 15.65
N GLY A 134 -14.26 15.48 16.64
CA GLY A 134 -14.58 15.26 18.05
C GLY A 134 -14.22 13.85 18.54
N ASN A 135 -14.78 13.46 19.65
CA ASN A 135 -14.41 12.22 20.34
C ASN A 135 -14.87 10.94 19.62
N TYR A 136 -15.93 11.01 18.82
CA TYR A 136 -16.61 9.82 18.30
C TYR A 136 -16.42 9.58 16.82
N ASN A 137 -16.09 10.60 16.03
CA ASN A 137 -16.04 10.52 14.59
C ASN A 137 -14.64 10.81 14.04
N ALA A 138 -14.36 10.31 12.85
CA ALA A 138 -13.17 10.63 12.05
C ALA A 138 -13.56 10.81 10.58
N PHE A 139 -12.64 11.43 9.84
CA PHE A 139 -12.79 11.67 8.42
C PHE A 139 -12.06 10.62 7.58
N GLY A 140 -12.40 10.61 6.32
CA GLY A 140 -11.71 9.86 5.27
C GLY A 140 -12.24 10.26 3.90
N VAL A 141 -11.80 9.57 2.86
CA VAL A 141 -12.16 9.87 1.47
C VAL A 141 -12.79 8.65 0.81
N VAL A 142 -13.85 8.88 0.04
CA VAL A 142 -14.55 7.87 -0.78
C VAL A 142 -14.05 7.98 -2.22
N PHE A 143 -13.42 6.94 -2.73
CA PHE A 143 -12.77 6.94 -4.04
C PHE A 143 -13.69 6.67 -5.24
N ASN A 144 -15.00 6.46 -5.02
CA ASN A 144 -15.96 6.49 -6.11
C ASN A 144 -16.53 7.90 -6.38
N THR A 145 -16.32 8.86 -5.47
CA THR A 145 -16.82 10.24 -5.61
C THR A 145 -15.80 11.32 -5.34
N GLY A 146 -14.64 10.98 -4.76
CA GLY A 146 -13.63 11.93 -4.28
C GLY A 146 -14.04 12.72 -3.04
N LYS A 147 -15.23 12.44 -2.47
CA LYS A 147 -15.79 13.21 -1.36
C LYS A 147 -15.23 12.74 0.00
N ARG A 148 -15.04 13.69 0.89
CA ARG A 148 -14.77 13.41 2.30
C ARG A 148 -16.02 12.81 2.97
N PHE A 149 -15.82 11.76 3.75
CA PHE A 149 -16.85 11.28 4.68
C PHE A 149 -16.52 11.65 6.12
N ASN A 150 -17.54 11.61 6.98
CA ASN A 150 -17.47 11.73 8.43
C ASN A 150 -18.26 10.58 9.04
N LYS A 151 -17.61 9.69 9.77
CA LYS A 151 -18.24 8.48 10.34
C LYS A 151 -17.70 8.17 11.72
N SER A 152 -18.49 7.41 12.49
CA SER A 152 -18.03 6.88 13.77
C SER A 152 -16.71 6.16 13.64
N LYS A 153 -15.77 6.44 14.55
CA LYS A 153 -14.46 5.78 14.65
C LYS A 153 -14.57 4.26 14.80
N LYS A 154 -15.71 3.74 15.27
CA LYS A 154 -16.00 2.30 15.40
C LYS A 154 -16.54 1.65 14.13
N SER A 155 -16.80 2.41 13.06
CA SER A 155 -17.37 1.88 11.82
C SER A 155 -16.31 1.12 11.03
N THR A 156 -16.52 -0.19 10.77
CA THR A 156 -15.64 -1.04 9.98
C THR A 156 -16.12 -1.21 8.54
N PHE A 157 -17.43 -1.11 8.28
CA PHE A 157 -18.03 -1.51 7.01
C PHE A 157 -17.38 -0.85 5.79
N ARG A 158 -16.71 -1.66 4.96
CA ARG A 158 -16.03 -1.26 3.71
C ARG A 158 -15.04 -0.11 3.88
N LYS A 159 -14.32 -0.09 5.00
CA LYS A 159 -13.27 0.91 5.25
C LYS A 159 -11.93 0.24 5.47
N ALA A 160 -10.89 0.92 5.00
CA ALA A 160 -9.50 0.51 5.13
C ALA A 160 -8.62 1.73 5.39
N VAL A 161 -7.33 1.52 5.52
CA VAL A 161 -6.29 2.55 5.49
C VAL A 161 -5.27 2.21 4.41
N ARG A 162 -4.77 3.22 3.72
CA ARG A 162 -3.58 3.12 2.85
C ARG A 162 -2.48 3.94 3.48
N ALA A 163 -1.46 3.28 3.99
CA ALA A 163 -0.35 3.96 4.65
C ALA A 163 0.43 4.85 3.68
N VAL A 164 0.95 5.95 4.21
CA VAL A 164 1.73 6.95 3.49
C VAL A 164 2.96 7.34 4.30
N ARG A 165 4.04 7.75 3.63
CA ARG A 165 5.19 8.41 4.23
C ARG A 165 5.74 9.49 3.30
N HIS A 166 6.51 10.43 3.83
CA HIS A 166 7.27 11.38 3.03
C HIS A 166 8.52 10.70 2.46
N LEU A 167 8.89 11.07 1.23
CA LEU A 167 10.22 10.77 0.69
C LEU A 167 11.21 11.70 1.39
N ASN A 168 12.29 11.12 1.91
CA ASN A 168 13.43 11.87 2.47
C ASN A 168 14.35 12.33 1.34
#